data_1a5d3a098330238fbebb80b9209d62ca
#
_entry.id   1a5d3a098330238fbebb80b9209d62ca
#
_cell.length_a   1.000
_cell.length_b   1.000
_cell.length_c   1.000
_cell.angle_alpha   90.00
_cell.angle_beta   90.00
_cell.angle_gamma   90.00
#
_symmetry.space_group_name_H-M   'P 1'
#
loop_
_entity.id
_entity.type
_entity.pdbx_description
1 polymer ?
#
loop_
_entity_poly.entity_id
_entity_poly.type
_entity_poly.pdbx_seq_one_letter_code
_entity_poly.pdbx_strand_id
1 'polypeptide(L)'
;MSIPPLSPDQTRLLHDGYQAQVRGLLDDAARQYRKILKSVPDHPDVMHLLAMVRSRQHRTDEAIALYRAAAALKPQDAKLWYNLGLAYTSVERNGEGADAFARALALDPSLPEGTGMLFSARRSVCDWRDDARLLAAIARAGDPAQPEIPPFFTLWLDDPALQLAAARRTVHRRCAGIAPKPLPAREPADGRVRIGYLSADFRNHPTTHLLVRLLEVHDRSKFEITAFSIGPNDASPARKRVEASVDRFIDCERDQPFETAERARRLGIHILVDVMGHTNGNRMEIFAGRAAPVQVSYLGYPGTSGADFMDYVIADPFVLPLEDARFFSEKVVHLPDTYQPNDPTLAVAARPGRAECGLPASGFVFCAFNNARKLDPATFALWMRLLARVPGSVLWLLAGDEARAHLRRAAEAAGVAPDRLIFAPHRPLPEHLARMALADLFLDTFPYTAHTTASDALRVGLPLVTRTGRSFASKVAGRLMQLSGLGDLVTDSVDAYEALALSLAGDPDRLSALRARLEDGAARERLFDIQRYRAQIEAAYLAMMDRAVAGAAPDHIAMAPTVAQGSGA
;
A
#
# COMPACT_ATOMS: atom_id res chain seq x y z
N MET A 1 -22.84 -26.84 24.53
CA MET A 1 -24.26 -26.48 24.77
C MET A 1 -24.94 -26.35 23.43
N SER A 2 -26.19 -26.88 23.27
CA SER A 2 -26.94 -26.68 22.03
C SER A 2 -27.39 -25.23 21.96
N ILE A 3 -27.17 -24.58 20.80
CA ILE A 3 -27.65 -23.22 20.55
C ILE A 3 -29.17 -23.24 20.52
N PRO A 4 -29.88 -22.43 21.32
CA PRO A 4 -31.33 -22.42 21.30
C PRO A 4 -31.86 -21.99 19.93
N PRO A 5 -32.86 -22.68 19.35
CA PRO A 5 -33.43 -22.26 18.08
C PRO A 5 -34.15 -20.91 18.24
N LEU A 6 -34.04 -20.07 17.21
CA LEU A 6 -34.76 -18.80 17.16
C LEU A 6 -36.26 -19.04 16.96
N SER A 7 -37.08 -18.26 17.64
CA SER A 7 -38.54 -18.26 17.39
C SER A 7 -38.86 -17.69 16.00
N PRO A 8 -40.07 -17.92 15.45
CA PRO A 8 -40.47 -17.35 14.16
C PRO A 8 -40.28 -15.81 14.06
N ASP A 9 -40.59 -15.06 15.14
CA ASP A 9 -40.40 -13.62 15.18
C ASP A 9 -38.92 -13.24 15.19
N GLN A 10 -38.07 -13.95 15.91
CA GLN A 10 -36.62 -13.75 15.91
C GLN A 10 -36.01 -14.10 14.56
N THR A 11 -36.48 -15.15 13.89
CA THR A 11 -36.08 -15.52 12.53
C THR A 11 -36.43 -14.41 11.53
N ARG A 12 -37.61 -13.80 11.66
CA ARG A 12 -37.99 -12.63 10.86
C ARG A 12 -37.07 -11.44 11.11
N LEU A 13 -36.79 -11.12 12.38
CA LEU A 13 -35.84 -10.04 12.75
C LEU A 13 -34.44 -10.31 12.19
N LEU A 14 -33.99 -11.57 12.19
CA LEU A 14 -32.70 -11.97 11.60
C LEU A 14 -32.67 -11.72 10.09
N HIS A 15 -33.74 -12.12 9.40
CA HIS A 15 -33.88 -11.88 7.95
C HIS A 15 -33.91 -10.38 7.63
N ASP A 16 -34.71 -9.59 8.33
CA ASP A 16 -34.81 -8.13 8.16
C ASP A 16 -33.47 -7.44 8.42
N GLY A 17 -32.77 -7.88 9.47
CA GLY A 17 -31.42 -7.41 9.79
C GLY A 17 -30.41 -7.73 8.67
N TYR A 18 -30.46 -8.93 8.12
CA TYR A 18 -29.59 -9.34 7.01
C TYR A 18 -29.88 -8.53 5.73
N GLN A 19 -31.16 -8.33 5.39
CA GLN A 19 -31.56 -7.49 4.24
C GLN A 19 -31.11 -6.04 4.41
N ALA A 20 -31.24 -5.48 5.61
CA ALA A 20 -30.73 -4.15 5.94
C ALA A 20 -29.20 -4.08 5.79
N GLN A 21 -28.49 -5.10 6.28
CA GLN A 21 -27.02 -5.20 6.16
C GLN A 21 -26.55 -5.23 4.70
N VAL A 22 -27.21 -6.01 3.85
CA VAL A 22 -26.91 -6.11 2.41
C VAL A 22 -27.15 -4.78 1.71
N ARG A 23 -28.19 -4.04 2.10
CA ARG A 23 -28.52 -2.70 1.57
C ARG A 23 -27.64 -1.59 2.15
N GLY A 24 -26.70 -1.88 3.05
CA GLY A 24 -25.85 -0.87 3.69
C GLY A 24 -26.54 -0.08 4.81
N LEU A 25 -27.78 -0.43 5.21
CA LEU A 25 -28.54 0.20 6.30
C LEU A 25 -28.05 -0.37 7.65
N LEU A 26 -26.79 -0.02 8.02
CA LEU A 26 -26.06 -0.65 9.11
C LEU A 26 -26.71 -0.42 10.49
N ASP A 27 -27.32 0.74 10.73
CA ASP A 27 -27.99 1.02 12.01
C ASP A 27 -29.27 0.20 12.18
N ASP A 28 -30.00 0.00 11.10
CA ASP A 28 -31.19 -0.85 11.10
C ASP A 28 -30.83 -2.31 11.33
N ALA A 29 -29.83 -2.82 10.63
CA ALA A 29 -29.30 -4.16 10.84
C ALA A 29 -28.88 -4.38 12.30
N ALA A 30 -28.07 -3.47 12.86
CA ALA A 30 -27.63 -3.53 14.25
C ALA A 30 -28.81 -3.49 15.24
N ARG A 31 -29.85 -2.73 14.95
CA ARG A 31 -31.07 -2.66 15.78
C ARG A 31 -31.80 -3.99 15.82
N GLN A 32 -31.96 -4.65 14.66
CA GLN A 32 -32.62 -5.96 14.59
C GLN A 32 -31.82 -7.04 15.34
N TYR A 33 -30.51 -7.14 15.09
CA TYR A 33 -29.67 -8.10 15.77
C TYR A 33 -29.65 -7.93 17.29
N ARG A 34 -29.60 -6.67 17.79
CA ARG A 34 -29.68 -6.38 19.23
C ARG A 34 -30.99 -6.76 19.85
N LYS A 35 -32.15 -6.66 19.12
CA LYS A 35 -33.44 -7.15 19.62
C LYS A 35 -33.42 -8.65 19.87
N ILE A 36 -32.78 -9.42 18.97
CA ILE A 36 -32.63 -10.88 19.15
C ILE A 36 -31.75 -11.17 20.37
N LEU A 37 -30.58 -10.52 20.47
CA LEU A 37 -29.64 -10.75 21.57
C LEU A 37 -30.17 -10.31 22.95
N LYS A 38 -31.20 -9.45 23.02
CA LYS A 38 -31.89 -9.16 24.30
C LYS A 38 -32.63 -10.37 24.86
N SER A 39 -33.17 -11.22 24.00
CA SER A 39 -33.96 -12.41 24.40
C SER A 39 -33.13 -13.69 24.35
N VAL A 40 -32.09 -13.74 23.51
CA VAL A 40 -31.15 -14.86 23.37
C VAL A 40 -29.73 -14.30 23.39
N PRO A 41 -29.20 -13.93 24.57
CA PRO A 41 -27.92 -13.23 24.69
C PRO A 41 -26.73 -14.02 24.10
N ASP A 42 -26.74 -15.37 24.22
CA ASP A 42 -25.63 -16.23 23.85
C ASP A 42 -25.83 -16.91 22.48
N HIS A 43 -26.44 -16.20 21.52
CA HIS A 43 -26.61 -16.74 20.18
C HIS A 43 -25.41 -16.36 19.28
N PRO A 44 -24.44 -17.25 19.01
CA PRO A 44 -23.16 -16.92 18.37
C PRO A 44 -23.31 -16.43 16.94
N ASP A 45 -24.28 -16.93 16.15
CA ASP A 45 -24.46 -16.46 14.77
C ASP A 45 -24.99 -15.04 14.71
N VAL A 46 -25.87 -14.66 15.64
CA VAL A 46 -26.37 -13.27 15.74
C VAL A 46 -25.30 -12.33 16.26
N MET A 47 -24.47 -12.77 17.23
CA MET A 47 -23.27 -12.03 17.64
C MET A 47 -22.32 -11.80 16.49
N HIS A 48 -22.06 -12.83 15.68
CA HIS A 48 -21.20 -12.74 14.49
C HIS A 48 -21.72 -11.69 13.50
N LEU A 49 -23.01 -11.75 13.14
CA LEU A 49 -23.62 -10.77 12.24
C LEU A 49 -23.57 -9.35 12.79
N LEU A 50 -23.86 -9.17 14.09
CA LEU A 50 -23.74 -7.86 14.74
C LEU A 50 -22.29 -7.38 14.74
N ALA A 51 -21.30 -8.25 14.97
CA ALA A 51 -19.89 -7.92 14.93
C ALA A 51 -19.46 -7.43 13.52
N MET A 52 -19.92 -8.12 12.45
CA MET A 52 -19.70 -7.67 11.07
C MET A 52 -20.26 -6.26 10.82
N VAL A 53 -21.48 -5.99 11.32
CA VAL A 53 -22.08 -4.64 11.22
C VAL A 53 -21.28 -3.62 12.02
N ARG A 54 -20.82 -3.96 13.24
CA ARG A 54 -20.00 -3.07 14.05
C ARG A 54 -18.66 -2.74 13.39
N SER A 55 -18.01 -3.73 12.79
CA SER A 55 -16.77 -3.50 12.00
C SER A 55 -17.01 -2.50 10.86
N ARG A 56 -18.11 -2.63 10.11
CA ARG A 56 -18.48 -1.69 9.04
C ARG A 56 -18.89 -0.30 9.54
N GLN A 57 -19.31 -0.19 10.81
CA GLN A 57 -19.61 1.08 11.49
C GLN A 57 -18.36 1.70 12.14
N HIS A 58 -17.15 1.15 11.91
CA HIS A 58 -15.90 1.55 12.56
C HIS A 58 -15.93 1.45 14.10
N ARG A 59 -16.82 0.60 14.66
CA ARG A 59 -16.92 0.30 16.11
C ARG A 59 -16.16 -0.97 16.41
N THR A 60 -14.85 -0.96 16.14
CA THR A 60 -14.03 -2.18 16.09
C THR A 60 -13.89 -2.87 17.44
N ASP A 61 -13.78 -2.12 18.54
CA ASP A 61 -13.70 -2.73 19.89
C ASP A 61 -14.95 -3.53 20.24
N GLU A 62 -16.14 -3.03 19.86
CA GLU A 62 -17.39 -3.77 20.06
C GLU A 62 -17.44 -5.02 19.16
N ALA A 63 -16.94 -4.90 17.93
CA ALA A 63 -16.87 -6.05 17.02
C ALA A 63 -15.94 -7.13 17.59
N ILE A 64 -14.76 -6.78 18.09
CA ILE A 64 -13.81 -7.70 18.74
C ILE A 64 -14.47 -8.40 19.94
N ALA A 65 -15.16 -7.65 20.81
CA ALA A 65 -15.84 -8.24 21.96
C ALA A 65 -16.90 -9.27 21.54
N LEU A 66 -17.70 -8.94 20.53
CA LEU A 66 -18.73 -9.82 19.98
C LEU A 66 -18.14 -11.07 19.30
N TYR A 67 -17.10 -10.90 18.47
CA TYR A 67 -16.40 -12.02 17.84
C TYR A 67 -15.77 -12.97 18.87
N ARG A 68 -15.13 -12.42 19.92
CA ARG A 68 -14.56 -13.23 21.01
C ARG A 68 -15.62 -14.04 21.73
N ALA A 69 -16.77 -13.41 22.08
CA ALA A 69 -17.89 -14.09 22.71
C ALA A 69 -18.46 -15.19 21.82
N ALA A 70 -18.67 -14.90 20.53
CA ALA A 70 -19.15 -15.88 19.56
C ALA A 70 -18.17 -17.06 19.37
N ALA A 71 -16.86 -16.78 19.28
CA ALA A 71 -15.81 -17.81 19.15
C ALA A 71 -15.69 -18.69 20.39
N ALA A 72 -15.93 -18.16 21.58
CA ALA A 72 -16.00 -18.97 22.81
C ALA A 72 -17.16 -19.96 22.80
N LEU A 73 -18.30 -19.59 22.19
CA LEU A 73 -19.48 -20.47 22.05
C LEU A 73 -19.36 -21.44 20.88
N LYS A 74 -18.67 -21.06 19.79
CA LYS A 74 -18.42 -21.88 18.59
C LYS A 74 -16.92 -21.96 18.28
N PRO A 75 -16.10 -22.61 19.10
CA PRO A 75 -14.64 -22.62 18.95
C PRO A 75 -14.14 -23.38 17.70
N GLN A 76 -15.03 -24.11 17.01
CA GLN A 76 -14.73 -24.87 15.78
C GLN A 76 -15.17 -24.12 14.51
N ASP A 77 -15.68 -22.90 14.60
CA ASP A 77 -16.06 -22.10 13.44
C ASP A 77 -14.86 -21.27 12.93
N ALA A 78 -14.25 -21.74 11.85
CA ALA A 78 -13.09 -21.10 11.25
C ALA A 78 -13.35 -19.64 10.79
N LYS A 79 -14.57 -19.33 10.33
CA LYS A 79 -14.94 -17.98 9.85
C LYS A 79 -15.01 -16.98 11.00
N LEU A 80 -15.45 -17.40 12.19
CA LEU A 80 -15.42 -16.54 13.36
C LEU A 80 -13.99 -16.14 13.74
N TRP A 81 -13.08 -17.09 13.77
CA TRP A 81 -11.65 -16.81 14.05
C TRP A 81 -11.04 -15.94 12.97
N TYR A 82 -11.35 -16.17 11.70
CA TYR A 82 -10.87 -15.36 10.60
C TYR A 82 -11.33 -13.89 10.72
N ASN A 83 -12.63 -13.67 10.97
CA ASN A 83 -13.19 -12.33 11.13
C ASN A 83 -12.69 -11.62 12.40
N LEU A 84 -12.43 -12.35 13.46
CA LEU A 84 -11.76 -11.84 14.66
C LEU A 84 -10.34 -11.38 14.33
N GLY A 85 -9.60 -12.15 13.53
CA GLY A 85 -8.27 -11.79 13.03
C GLY A 85 -8.30 -10.48 12.23
N LEU A 86 -9.26 -10.33 11.31
CA LEU A 86 -9.46 -9.08 10.56
C LEU A 86 -9.75 -7.89 11.48
N ALA A 87 -10.61 -8.09 12.49
CA ALA A 87 -10.93 -7.04 13.45
C ALA A 87 -9.71 -6.62 14.28
N TYR A 88 -8.90 -7.56 14.74
CA TYR A 88 -7.66 -7.26 15.45
C TYR A 88 -6.66 -6.48 14.59
N THR A 89 -6.41 -6.96 13.36
CA THR A 89 -5.44 -6.30 12.47
C THR A 89 -5.89 -4.91 12.01
N SER A 90 -7.20 -4.63 11.97
CA SER A 90 -7.72 -3.30 11.63
C SER A 90 -7.43 -2.22 12.69
N VAL A 91 -7.07 -2.63 13.91
CA VAL A 91 -6.64 -1.75 15.01
C VAL A 91 -5.18 -2.03 15.43
N GLU A 92 -4.38 -2.56 14.51
CA GLU A 92 -2.94 -2.83 14.67
C GLU A 92 -2.58 -3.84 15.78
N ARG A 93 -3.54 -4.59 16.32
CA ARG A 93 -3.31 -5.71 17.25
C ARG A 93 -2.89 -6.96 16.45
N ASN A 94 -1.74 -6.86 15.79
CA ASN A 94 -1.33 -7.84 14.77
C ASN A 94 -0.95 -9.21 15.36
N GLY A 95 -0.40 -9.27 16.58
CA GLY A 95 -0.08 -10.54 17.23
C GLY A 95 -1.34 -11.36 17.53
N GLU A 96 -2.36 -10.73 18.13
CA GLU A 96 -3.65 -11.37 18.38
C GLU A 96 -4.37 -11.73 17.06
N GLY A 97 -4.22 -10.89 16.03
CA GLY A 97 -4.70 -11.18 14.69
C GLY A 97 -4.04 -12.43 14.10
N ALA A 98 -2.72 -12.57 14.25
CA ALA A 98 -1.98 -13.73 13.79
C ALA A 98 -2.43 -15.03 14.50
N ASP A 99 -2.65 -14.99 15.81
CA ASP A 99 -3.14 -16.13 16.57
C ASP A 99 -4.56 -16.55 16.12
N ALA A 100 -5.42 -15.56 15.87
CA ALA A 100 -6.77 -15.81 15.37
C ALA A 100 -6.76 -16.41 13.95
N PHE A 101 -5.95 -15.89 13.02
CA PHE A 101 -5.77 -16.47 11.68
C PHE A 101 -5.13 -17.86 11.73
N ALA A 102 -4.16 -18.09 12.60
CA ALA A 102 -3.57 -19.42 12.77
C ALA A 102 -4.62 -20.44 13.24
N ARG A 103 -5.50 -20.02 14.18
CA ARG A 103 -6.61 -20.87 14.63
C ARG A 103 -7.61 -21.14 13.51
N ALA A 104 -7.98 -20.12 12.72
CA ALA A 104 -8.87 -20.27 11.59
C ALA A 104 -8.33 -21.28 10.56
N LEU A 105 -7.06 -21.16 10.18
CA LEU A 105 -6.39 -22.06 9.23
C LEU A 105 -6.18 -23.48 9.78
N ALA A 106 -6.03 -23.65 11.09
CA ALA A 106 -5.97 -24.97 11.71
C ALA A 106 -7.34 -25.69 11.63
N LEU A 107 -8.45 -24.95 11.60
CA LEU A 107 -9.80 -25.47 11.47
C LEU A 107 -10.20 -25.67 10.00
N ASP A 108 -9.83 -24.75 9.14
CA ASP A 108 -10.08 -24.81 7.70
C ASP A 108 -8.86 -24.29 6.91
N PRO A 109 -7.95 -25.16 6.47
CA PRO A 109 -6.79 -24.79 5.67
C PRO A 109 -7.15 -24.21 4.28
N SER A 110 -8.40 -24.38 3.83
CA SER A 110 -8.86 -23.91 2.52
C SER A 110 -9.41 -22.48 2.52
N LEU A 111 -9.44 -21.81 3.68
CA LEU A 111 -9.94 -20.44 3.80
C LEU A 111 -9.23 -19.50 2.81
N PRO A 112 -9.96 -18.90 1.87
CA PRO A 112 -9.39 -17.90 0.97
C PRO A 112 -8.72 -16.78 1.76
N GLU A 113 -7.60 -16.28 1.24
CA GLU A 113 -6.83 -15.17 1.84
C GLU A 113 -6.17 -15.48 3.20
N GLY A 114 -6.62 -16.54 3.91
CA GLY A 114 -6.19 -16.82 5.28
C GLY A 114 -4.67 -16.93 5.46
N THR A 115 -3.98 -17.63 4.54
CA THR A 115 -2.52 -17.77 4.56
C THR A 115 -1.82 -16.42 4.40
N GLY A 116 -2.27 -15.58 3.47
CA GLY A 116 -1.73 -14.23 3.27
C GLY A 116 -1.96 -13.33 4.49
N MET A 117 -3.13 -13.40 5.08
CA MET A 117 -3.47 -12.63 6.29
C MET A 117 -2.61 -13.04 7.49
N LEU A 118 -2.43 -14.34 7.72
CA LEU A 118 -1.52 -14.85 8.76
C LEU A 118 -0.08 -14.39 8.52
N PHE A 119 0.42 -14.51 7.28
CA PHE A 119 1.75 -14.05 6.90
C PHE A 119 1.94 -12.57 7.21
N SER A 120 1.00 -11.72 6.75
CA SER A 120 1.06 -10.28 6.96
C SER A 120 1.02 -9.91 8.46
N ALA A 121 0.13 -10.53 9.23
CA ALA A 121 -0.02 -10.26 10.65
C ALA A 121 1.26 -10.63 11.43
N ARG A 122 1.85 -11.80 11.17
CA ARG A 122 3.13 -12.23 11.76
C ARG A 122 4.28 -11.32 11.36
N ARG A 123 4.40 -11.01 10.08
CA ARG A 123 5.44 -10.09 9.59
C ARG A 123 5.31 -8.70 10.22
N SER A 124 4.10 -8.19 10.44
CA SER A 124 3.88 -6.88 11.07
C SER A 124 4.44 -6.79 12.50
N VAL A 125 4.55 -7.91 13.20
CA VAL A 125 5.15 -8.01 14.53
C VAL A 125 6.53 -8.68 14.53
N CYS A 126 7.13 -8.89 13.34
CA CYS A 126 8.42 -9.58 13.18
C CYS A 126 8.45 -10.98 13.85
N ASP A 127 7.32 -11.68 13.87
CA ASP A 127 7.21 -13.08 14.27
C ASP A 127 7.48 -13.98 13.08
N TRP A 128 8.67 -14.49 12.96
CA TRP A 128 9.12 -15.27 11.79
C TRP A 128 9.05 -16.79 11.97
N ARG A 129 8.34 -17.30 12.99
CA ARG A 129 8.29 -18.74 13.34
C ARG A 129 7.95 -19.66 12.17
N ASP A 130 7.02 -19.26 11.29
CA ASP A 130 6.58 -20.06 10.12
C ASP A 130 6.86 -19.37 8.79
N ASP A 131 7.75 -18.39 8.76
CA ASP A 131 7.94 -17.52 7.61
C ASP A 131 8.24 -18.30 6.32
N ALA A 132 9.18 -19.24 6.37
CA ALA A 132 9.52 -20.07 5.21
C ALA A 132 8.34 -20.92 4.72
N ARG A 133 7.55 -21.50 5.63
CA ARG A 133 6.35 -22.30 5.28
C ARG A 133 5.28 -21.43 4.64
N LEU A 134 5.05 -20.23 5.18
CA LEU A 134 4.06 -19.29 4.65
C LEU A 134 4.50 -18.74 3.29
N LEU A 135 5.78 -18.41 3.11
CA LEU A 135 6.33 -18.00 1.81
C LEU A 135 6.24 -19.12 0.76
N ALA A 136 6.51 -20.37 1.15
CA ALA A 136 6.34 -21.51 0.25
C ALA A 136 4.88 -21.71 -0.20
N ALA A 137 3.91 -21.43 0.68
CA ALA A 137 2.50 -21.42 0.31
C ALA A 137 2.15 -20.25 -0.61
N ILE A 138 2.66 -19.04 -0.33
CA ILE A 138 2.48 -17.86 -1.18
C ILE A 138 3.09 -18.07 -2.58
N ALA A 139 4.22 -18.77 -2.68
CA ALA A 139 4.84 -19.11 -3.96
C ALA A 139 3.94 -19.97 -4.87
N ARG A 140 2.86 -20.54 -4.33
CA ARG A 140 1.85 -21.30 -5.05
C ARG A 140 0.56 -20.50 -5.32
N ALA A 141 0.56 -19.20 -5.11
CA ALA A 141 -0.63 -18.35 -5.27
C ALA A 141 -1.24 -18.39 -6.68
N GLY A 142 -0.44 -18.72 -7.70
CA GLY A 142 -0.90 -18.90 -9.08
C GLY A 142 -1.57 -20.24 -9.37
N ASP A 143 -1.41 -21.26 -8.51
CA ASP A 143 -1.93 -22.61 -8.69
C ASP A 143 -3.44 -22.67 -8.37
N PRO A 144 -4.32 -23.00 -9.33
CA PRO A 144 -5.77 -23.08 -9.10
C PRO A 144 -6.18 -24.13 -8.06
N ALA A 145 -5.35 -25.14 -7.82
CA ALA A 145 -5.61 -26.18 -6.82
C ALA A 145 -5.35 -25.72 -5.38
N GLN A 146 -4.71 -24.56 -5.20
CA GLN A 146 -4.42 -24.00 -3.88
C GLN A 146 -5.49 -23.00 -3.45
N PRO A 147 -5.67 -22.76 -2.14
CA PRO A 147 -6.46 -21.63 -1.65
C PRO A 147 -5.97 -20.32 -2.27
N GLU A 148 -6.90 -19.40 -2.53
CA GLU A 148 -6.52 -18.11 -3.09
C GLU A 148 -5.70 -17.29 -2.10
N ILE A 149 -4.62 -16.70 -2.61
CA ILE A 149 -3.78 -15.74 -1.88
C ILE A 149 -3.80 -14.44 -2.67
N PRO A 150 -4.23 -13.33 -2.08
CA PRO A 150 -4.27 -12.03 -2.74
C PRO A 150 -2.90 -11.60 -3.28
N PRO A 151 -2.86 -10.93 -4.45
CA PRO A 151 -1.62 -10.54 -5.13
C PRO A 151 -0.69 -9.70 -4.26
N PHE A 152 -1.24 -8.90 -3.35
CA PHE A 152 -0.44 -8.08 -2.44
C PHE A 152 0.61 -8.90 -1.68
N PHE A 153 0.28 -10.13 -1.28
CA PHE A 153 1.21 -10.99 -0.53
C PHE A 153 2.32 -11.60 -1.40
N THR A 154 2.21 -11.56 -2.72
CA THR A 154 3.28 -12.00 -3.63
C THR A 154 4.41 -10.99 -3.80
N LEU A 155 4.24 -9.73 -3.31
CA LEU A 155 5.28 -8.70 -3.36
C LEU A 155 6.55 -9.05 -2.57
N TRP A 156 6.45 -9.99 -1.62
CA TRP A 156 7.61 -10.53 -0.89
C TRP A 156 8.37 -11.62 -1.65
N LEU A 157 7.87 -11.99 -2.83
CA LEU A 157 8.54 -12.89 -3.76
C LEU A 157 8.86 -12.12 -5.03
N ASP A 158 10.12 -12.08 -5.39
CA ASP A 158 10.59 -11.33 -6.56
C ASP A 158 10.30 -12.09 -7.87
N ASP A 159 9.01 -12.43 -8.07
CA ASP A 159 8.52 -13.22 -9.21
C ASP A 159 7.34 -12.54 -9.92
N PRO A 160 7.60 -11.77 -11.00
CA PRO A 160 6.56 -11.10 -11.77
C PRO A 160 5.51 -12.03 -12.38
N ALA A 161 5.91 -13.25 -12.77
CA ALA A 161 4.98 -14.24 -13.36
C ALA A 161 3.97 -14.72 -12.31
N LEU A 162 4.43 -14.98 -11.08
CA LEU A 162 3.57 -15.34 -9.96
C LEU A 162 2.61 -14.21 -9.61
N GLN A 163 3.11 -12.95 -9.62
CA GLN A 163 2.29 -11.77 -9.33
C GLN A 163 1.14 -11.64 -10.34
N LEU A 164 1.41 -11.82 -11.64
CA LEU A 164 0.36 -11.82 -12.68
C LEU A 164 -0.62 -12.97 -12.48
N ALA A 165 -0.14 -14.18 -12.22
CA ALA A 165 -1.01 -15.35 -12.03
C ALA A 165 -1.94 -15.17 -10.82
N ALA A 166 -1.44 -14.70 -9.70
CA ALA A 166 -2.24 -14.40 -8.51
C ALA A 166 -3.26 -13.27 -8.77
N ALA A 167 -2.85 -12.20 -9.47
CA ALA A 167 -3.73 -11.09 -9.82
C ALA A 167 -4.91 -11.55 -10.70
N ARG A 168 -4.63 -12.33 -11.74
CA ARG A 168 -5.66 -12.90 -12.62
C ARG A 168 -6.68 -13.77 -11.87
N ARG A 169 -6.21 -14.58 -10.93
CA ARG A 169 -7.10 -15.40 -10.08
C ARG A 169 -8.03 -14.54 -9.25
N THR A 170 -7.48 -13.54 -8.58
CA THR A 170 -8.28 -12.63 -7.74
C THR A 170 -9.29 -11.84 -8.57
N VAL A 171 -8.90 -11.34 -9.73
CA VAL A 171 -9.81 -10.66 -10.67
C VAL A 171 -10.92 -11.60 -11.12
N HIS A 172 -10.57 -12.82 -11.56
CA HIS A 172 -11.56 -13.79 -12.01
C HIS A 172 -12.60 -14.08 -10.93
N ARG A 173 -12.19 -14.31 -9.68
CA ARG A 173 -13.12 -14.57 -8.58
C ARG A 173 -13.99 -13.36 -8.23
N ARG A 174 -13.37 -12.17 -8.10
CA ARG A 174 -14.05 -10.96 -7.62
C ARG A 174 -14.96 -10.33 -8.66
N CYS A 175 -14.58 -10.41 -9.93
CA CYS A 175 -15.27 -9.74 -11.03
C CYS A 175 -16.10 -10.71 -11.88
N ALA A 176 -16.21 -12.00 -11.50
CA ALA A 176 -17.03 -12.98 -12.20
C ALA A 176 -18.48 -12.49 -12.30
N GLY A 177 -19.05 -12.54 -13.53
CA GLY A 177 -20.43 -12.14 -13.79
C GLY A 177 -20.69 -10.63 -13.90
N ILE A 178 -19.66 -9.80 -13.74
CA ILE A 178 -19.78 -8.35 -14.04
C ILE A 178 -19.58 -8.15 -15.55
N ALA A 179 -20.66 -7.85 -16.27
CA ALA A 179 -20.57 -7.56 -17.68
C ALA A 179 -20.12 -6.10 -17.90
N PRO A 180 -19.05 -5.85 -18.67
CA PRO A 180 -18.65 -4.49 -19.01
C PRO A 180 -19.72 -3.85 -19.91
N LYS A 181 -20.11 -2.63 -19.61
CA LYS A 181 -20.99 -1.86 -20.47
C LYS A 181 -20.14 -1.08 -21.49
N PRO A 182 -20.35 -1.20 -22.78
CA PRO A 182 -19.63 -0.43 -23.78
C PRO A 182 -19.69 1.08 -23.49
N LEU A 183 -18.52 1.73 -23.51
CA LEU A 183 -18.41 3.16 -23.26
C LEU A 183 -17.37 3.75 -24.24
N PRO A 184 -17.81 4.17 -25.46
CA PRO A 184 -16.88 4.71 -26.43
C PRO A 184 -16.31 6.05 -25.98
N ALA A 185 -15.03 6.26 -26.24
CA ALA A 185 -14.40 7.55 -26.03
C ALA A 185 -14.94 8.58 -27.02
N ARG A 186 -15.03 9.83 -26.58
CA ARG A 186 -15.46 10.98 -27.37
C ARG A 186 -14.58 12.16 -27.06
N GLU A 187 -14.42 13.05 -28.04
CA GLU A 187 -13.79 14.35 -27.80
C GLU A 187 -14.49 15.08 -26.64
N PRO A 188 -13.74 15.70 -25.73
CA PRO A 188 -14.32 16.52 -24.68
C PRO A 188 -15.08 17.72 -25.28
N ALA A 189 -16.38 17.83 -24.97
CA ALA A 189 -17.23 18.87 -25.55
C ALA A 189 -16.80 20.31 -25.17
N ASP A 190 -16.15 20.48 -24.03
CA ASP A 190 -15.61 21.75 -23.51
C ASP A 190 -14.08 21.86 -23.67
N GLY A 191 -13.47 20.95 -24.42
CA GLY A 191 -12.03 20.89 -24.65
C GLY A 191 -11.22 20.40 -23.46
N ARG A 192 -11.86 20.05 -22.31
CA ARG A 192 -11.16 19.58 -21.12
C ARG A 192 -11.34 18.08 -20.90
N VAL A 193 -10.23 17.37 -20.71
CA VAL A 193 -10.27 15.95 -20.35
C VAL A 193 -10.67 15.81 -18.87
N ARG A 194 -11.75 15.06 -18.60
CA ARG A 194 -12.21 14.78 -17.23
C ARG A 194 -11.51 13.56 -16.69
N ILE A 195 -10.67 13.76 -15.67
CA ILE A 195 -9.92 12.70 -14.99
C ILE A 195 -10.55 12.43 -13.63
N GLY A 196 -10.89 11.16 -13.38
CA GLY A 196 -11.31 10.68 -12.07
C GLY A 196 -10.14 9.95 -11.39
N TYR A 197 -9.74 10.35 -10.19
CA TYR A 197 -8.84 9.59 -9.34
C TYR A 197 -9.66 8.85 -8.28
N LEU A 198 -9.52 7.53 -8.23
CA LEU A 198 -10.25 6.69 -7.29
C LEU A 198 -9.30 6.11 -6.24
N SER A 199 -9.58 6.36 -4.95
CA SER A 199 -8.76 5.86 -3.86
C SER A 199 -9.55 5.67 -2.56
N ALA A 200 -9.20 4.64 -1.79
CA ALA A 200 -9.57 4.50 -0.37
C ALA A 200 -8.63 5.29 0.55
N ASP A 201 -7.52 5.78 0.03
CA ASP A 201 -6.43 6.40 0.79
C ASP A 201 -6.42 7.93 0.73
N PHE A 202 -7.50 8.58 0.28
CA PHE A 202 -7.65 10.03 0.40
C PHE A 202 -7.88 10.45 1.86
N ARG A 203 -6.88 10.21 2.67
CA ARG A 203 -6.79 10.40 4.11
C ARG A 203 -5.32 10.58 4.51
N ASN A 204 -4.98 10.58 5.80
CA ASN A 204 -3.59 10.58 6.24
C ASN A 204 -2.92 9.24 5.87
N HIS A 205 -2.41 9.17 4.64
CA HIS A 205 -1.80 7.97 4.07
C HIS A 205 -0.63 8.33 3.15
N PRO A 206 0.43 7.48 3.07
CA PRO A 206 1.59 7.73 2.20
C PRO A 206 1.22 8.03 0.74
N THR A 207 0.27 7.31 0.15
CA THR A 207 -0.21 7.54 -1.22
C THR A 207 -0.75 8.96 -1.40
N THR A 208 -1.52 9.46 -0.43
CA THR A 208 -2.03 10.84 -0.45
C THR A 208 -0.90 11.86 -0.37
N HIS A 209 0.09 11.62 0.49
CA HIS A 209 1.25 12.53 0.60
C HIS A 209 2.09 12.59 -0.68
N LEU A 210 2.13 11.52 -1.47
CA LEU A 210 2.75 11.54 -2.80
C LEU A 210 1.90 12.28 -3.82
N LEU A 211 0.58 12.01 -3.85
CA LEU A 211 -0.31 12.38 -4.96
C LEU A 211 -0.88 13.80 -4.85
N VAL A 212 -1.14 14.29 -3.63
CA VAL A 212 -1.96 15.49 -3.42
C VAL A 212 -1.42 16.73 -4.15
N ARG A 213 -0.11 16.90 -4.21
CA ARG A 213 0.48 18.03 -4.93
C ARG A 213 0.26 17.95 -6.43
N LEU A 214 0.26 16.75 -7.02
CA LEU A 214 -0.12 16.58 -8.42
C LEU A 214 -1.58 17.02 -8.65
N LEU A 215 -2.50 16.62 -7.77
CA LEU A 215 -3.90 17.04 -7.84
C LEU A 215 -4.04 18.57 -7.82
N GLU A 216 -3.24 19.28 -7.02
CA GLU A 216 -3.25 20.74 -6.93
C GLU A 216 -2.78 21.44 -8.20
N VAL A 217 -1.75 20.88 -8.87
CA VAL A 217 -1.03 21.58 -9.95
C VAL A 217 -1.49 21.23 -11.35
N HIS A 218 -2.44 20.32 -11.53
CA HIS A 218 -3.01 20.01 -12.85
C HIS A 218 -3.47 21.27 -13.59
N ASP A 219 -3.19 21.33 -14.89
CA ASP A 219 -3.60 22.43 -15.78
C ASP A 219 -5.14 22.43 -15.97
N ARG A 220 -5.83 23.27 -15.19
CA ARG A 220 -7.29 23.37 -15.21
C ARG A 220 -7.86 23.94 -16.50
N SER A 221 -7.01 24.50 -17.38
CA SER A 221 -7.44 24.88 -18.71
C SER A 221 -7.66 23.69 -19.64
N LYS A 222 -7.00 22.55 -19.34
CA LYS A 222 -7.05 21.31 -20.15
C LYS A 222 -7.73 20.15 -19.44
N PHE A 223 -7.76 20.16 -18.11
CA PHE A 223 -8.23 19.04 -17.30
C PHE A 223 -9.25 19.48 -16.26
N GLU A 224 -10.29 18.67 -16.06
CA GLU A 224 -11.19 18.73 -14.91
C GLU A 224 -10.92 17.51 -14.03
N ILE A 225 -10.58 17.72 -12.76
CA ILE A 225 -10.16 16.67 -11.85
C ILE A 225 -11.27 16.34 -10.85
N THR A 226 -11.64 15.07 -10.78
CA THR A 226 -12.59 14.54 -9.80
C THR A 226 -11.90 13.50 -8.90
N ALA A 227 -12.01 13.62 -7.59
CA ALA A 227 -11.60 12.59 -6.64
C ALA A 227 -12.81 11.76 -6.19
N PHE A 228 -12.74 10.44 -6.38
CA PHE A 228 -13.70 9.46 -5.85
C PHE A 228 -13.10 8.79 -4.63
N SER A 229 -13.57 9.15 -3.45
CA SER A 229 -13.10 8.58 -2.19
C SER A 229 -13.93 7.38 -1.80
N ILE A 230 -13.34 6.19 -1.85
CA ILE A 230 -14.00 4.92 -1.50
C ILE A 230 -13.62 4.40 -0.11
N GLY A 231 -12.82 5.15 0.63
CA GLY A 231 -12.38 4.80 1.99
C GLY A 231 -12.90 5.77 3.05
N PRO A 232 -12.57 5.51 4.33
CA PRO A 232 -13.09 6.27 5.45
C PRO A 232 -12.60 7.72 5.46
N ASN A 233 -13.46 8.61 5.93
CA ASN A 233 -13.08 9.99 6.23
C ASN A 233 -12.47 10.06 7.64
N ASP A 234 -11.17 10.28 7.71
CA ASP A 234 -10.40 10.42 8.96
C ASP A 234 -10.35 11.88 9.47
N ALA A 235 -11.02 12.81 8.79
CA ALA A 235 -11.03 14.24 9.07
C ALA A 235 -9.62 14.89 9.15
N SER A 236 -8.59 14.22 8.65
CA SER A 236 -7.20 14.66 8.70
C SER A 236 -6.94 15.91 7.84
N PRO A 237 -5.86 16.67 8.11
CA PRO A 237 -5.41 17.74 7.23
C PRO A 237 -5.10 17.25 5.80
N ALA A 238 -4.59 16.03 5.64
CA ALA A 238 -4.34 15.42 4.34
C ALA A 238 -5.64 15.22 3.54
N ARG A 239 -6.70 14.71 4.18
CA ARG A 239 -8.03 14.58 3.57
C ARG A 239 -8.56 15.93 3.11
N LYS A 240 -8.54 16.93 3.98
CA LYS A 240 -9.01 18.30 3.66
C LYS A 240 -8.22 18.92 2.51
N ARG A 241 -6.92 18.64 2.44
CA ARG A 241 -6.06 19.12 1.36
C ARG A 241 -6.46 18.49 0.02
N VAL A 242 -6.80 17.20 -0.04
CA VAL A 242 -7.33 16.55 -1.25
C VAL A 242 -8.67 17.17 -1.65
N GLU A 243 -9.59 17.36 -0.70
CA GLU A 243 -10.90 17.99 -0.94
C GLU A 243 -10.76 19.38 -1.57
N ALA A 244 -9.77 20.17 -1.14
CA ALA A 244 -9.49 21.50 -1.66
C ALA A 244 -8.73 21.54 -2.99
N SER A 245 -8.10 20.42 -3.40
CA SER A 245 -7.20 20.36 -4.55
C SER A 245 -7.84 19.88 -5.85
N VAL A 246 -9.12 19.53 -5.83
CA VAL A 246 -9.84 18.98 -6.99
C VAL A 246 -11.07 19.83 -7.35
N ASP A 247 -11.51 19.75 -8.61
CA ASP A 247 -12.72 20.46 -9.05
C ASP A 247 -13.98 19.85 -8.42
N ARG A 248 -13.95 18.51 -8.18
CA ARG A 248 -15.05 17.79 -7.51
C ARG A 248 -14.49 16.73 -6.59
N PHE A 249 -14.97 16.70 -5.37
CA PHE A 249 -14.71 15.62 -4.43
C PHE A 249 -16.01 14.86 -4.16
N ILE A 250 -15.98 13.52 -4.35
CA ILE A 250 -17.16 12.66 -4.22
C ILE A 250 -16.83 11.56 -3.20
N ASP A 251 -17.58 11.58 -2.10
CA ASP A 251 -17.52 10.53 -1.10
C ASP A 251 -18.37 9.34 -1.56
N CYS A 252 -17.70 8.22 -1.83
CA CYS A 252 -18.27 6.95 -2.27
C CYS A 252 -18.03 5.83 -1.25
N GLU A 253 -17.66 6.14 0.00
CA GLU A 253 -17.37 5.14 1.03
C GLU A 253 -18.51 4.13 1.18
N ARG A 254 -19.76 4.62 1.15
CA ARG A 254 -20.97 3.81 1.34
C ARG A 254 -21.57 3.25 0.06
N ASP A 255 -21.11 3.72 -1.11
CA ASP A 255 -21.62 3.27 -2.40
C ASP A 255 -21.27 1.79 -2.64
N GLN A 256 -22.16 1.06 -3.31
CA GLN A 256 -21.80 -0.19 -3.93
C GLN A 256 -20.89 0.07 -5.16
N PRO A 257 -20.04 -0.87 -5.57
CA PRO A 257 -19.15 -0.67 -6.71
C PRO A 257 -19.85 -0.17 -7.97
N PHE A 258 -21.03 -0.72 -8.31
CA PHE A 258 -21.79 -0.30 -9.48
C PHE A 258 -22.30 1.14 -9.39
N GLU A 259 -22.62 1.63 -8.18
CA GLU A 259 -23.11 3.00 -7.96
C GLU A 259 -21.99 4.01 -8.24
N THR A 260 -20.77 3.72 -7.77
CA THR A 260 -19.58 4.55 -8.06
C THR A 260 -19.27 4.54 -9.56
N ALA A 261 -19.34 3.38 -10.23
CA ALA A 261 -19.15 3.28 -11.67
C ALA A 261 -20.19 4.13 -12.44
N GLU A 262 -21.46 4.08 -12.06
CA GLU A 262 -22.52 4.89 -12.68
C GLU A 262 -22.36 6.40 -12.40
N ARG A 263 -21.82 6.79 -11.23
CA ARG A 263 -21.45 8.20 -10.94
C ARG A 263 -20.37 8.68 -11.90
N ALA A 264 -19.29 7.91 -12.07
CA ALA A 264 -18.20 8.25 -12.99
C ALA A 264 -18.73 8.43 -14.44
N ARG A 265 -19.59 7.52 -14.89
CA ARG A 265 -20.24 7.61 -16.23
C ARG A 265 -21.11 8.85 -16.37
N ARG A 266 -21.97 9.15 -15.40
CA ARG A 266 -22.87 10.32 -15.42
C ARG A 266 -22.09 11.65 -15.42
N LEU A 267 -20.93 11.68 -14.78
CA LEU A 267 -20.03 12.83 -14.81
C LEU A 267 -19.23 12.94 -16.10
N GLY A 268 -19.33 11.94 -16.98
CA GLY A 268 -18.59 11.91 -18.24
C GLY A 268 -17.09 11.83 -18.02
N ILE A 269 -16.64 11.07 -16.99
CA ILE A 269 -15.21 10.84 -16.77
C ILE A 269 -14.62 10.15 -18.01
N HIS A 270 -13.58 10.74 -18.57
CA HIS A 270 -12.89 10.21 -19.74
C HIS A 270 -11.82 9.19 -19.35
N ILE A 271 -11.04 9.50 -18.31
CA ILE A 271 -10.00 8.62 -17.79
C ILE A 271 -10.29 8.38 -16.29
N LEU A 272 -10.45 7.13 -15.88
CA LEU A 272 -10.55 6.77 -14.48
C LEU A 272 -9.26 6.08 -14.02
N VAL A 273 -8.59 6.69 -13.03
CA VAL A 273 -7.31 6.25 -12.50
C VAL A 273 -7.53 5.50 -11.20
N ASP A 274 -7.17 4.22 -11.19
CA ASP A 274 -7.12 3.39 -9.98
C ASP A 274 -5.83 3.67 -9.21
N VAL A 275 -5.96 4.30 -8.06
CA VAL A 275 -4.83 4.58 -7.16
C VAL A 275 -4.72 3.53 -6.04
N MET A 276 -5.38 2.38 -6.20
CA MET A 276 -5.40 1.29 -5.22
C MET A 276 -4.74 0.01 -5.72
N GLY A 277 -5.14 -0.46 -6.90
CA GLY A 277 -4.78 -1.80 -7.36
C GLY A 277 -5.18 -2.87 -6.34
N HIS A 278 -4.26 -3.78 -5.98
CA HIS A 278 -4.51 -4.85 -5.01
C HIS A 278 -4.17 -4.49 -3.56
N THR A 279 -4.23 -3.22 -3.18
CA THR A 279 -4.07 -2.81 -1.77
C THR A 279 -5.38 -2.94 -0.99
N ASN A 280 -5.30 -2.83 0.33
CA ASN A 280 -6.46 -2.95 1.20
C ASN A 280 -7.50 -1.84 0.92
N GLY A 281 -8.77 -2.20 0.89
CA GLY A 281 -9.87 -1.28 0.63
C GLY A 281 -10.16 -1.04 -0.85
N ASN A 282 -9.45 -1.70 -1.77
CA ASN A 282 -9.73 -1.58 -3.21
C ASN A 282 -11.12 -2.11 -3.59
N ARG A 283 -11.68 -1.54 -4.66
CA ARG A 283 -12.97 -1.95 -5.25
C ARG A 283 -12.82 -2.10 -6.77
N MET A 284 -12.05 -3.09 -7.21
CA MET A 284 -11.77 -3.33 -8.64
C MET A 284 -13.05 -3.62 -9.46
N GLU A 285 -14.11 -4.05 -8.80
CA GLU A 285 -15.44 -4.27 -9.40
C GLU A 285 -16.02 -3.00 -10.06
N ILE A 286 -15.60 -1.81 -9.61
CA ILE A 286 -15.95 -0.52 -10.21
C ILE A 286 -15.46 -0.47 -11.67
N PHE A 287 -14.21 -0.90 -11.89
CA PHE A 287 -13.57 -0.91 -13.21
C PHE A 287 -14.07 -2.05 -14.09
N ALA A 288 -14.40 -3.20 -13.50
CA ALA A 288 -14.94 -4.34 -14.23
C ALA A 288 -16.23 -4.00 -15.02
N GLY A 289 -17.06 -3.11 -14.47
CA GLY A 289 -18.24 -2.56 -15.13
C GLY A 289 -17.95 -1.57 -16.26
N ARG A 290 -16.69 -1.21 -16.52
CA ARG A 290 -16.25 -0.16 -17.46
C ARG A 290 -16.78 1.22 -17.07
N ALA A 291 -16.22 1.81 -16.01
CA ALA A 291 -16.67 3.07 -15.44
C ALA A 291 -16.26 4.31 -16.29
N ALA A 292 -15.20 4.20 -17.10
CA ALA A 292 -14.72 5.25 -18.01
C ALA A 292 -14.22 4.63 -19.32
N PRO A 293 -14.15 5.43 -20.42
CA PRO A 293 -13.59 5.01 -21.70
C PRO A 293 -12.15 4.51 -21.59
N VAL A 294 -11.34 5.16 -20.76
CA VAL A 294 -9.95 4.79 -20.46
C VAL A 294 -9.82 4.51 -18.96
N GLN A 295 -9.22 3.38 -18.61
CA GLN A 295 -9.01 2.94 -17.23
C GLN A 295 -7.55 2.63 -16.97
N VAL A 296 -6.96 3.25 -15.92
CA VAL A 296 -5.51 3.31 -15.71
C VAL A 296 -5.15 2.84 -14.29
N SER A 297 -4.22 1.90 -14.17
CA SER A 297 -3.59 1.53 -12.89
C SER A 297 -2.44 2.48 -12.58
N TYR A 298 -2.40 3.02 -11.36
CA TYR A 298 -1.37 3.98 -10.99
C TYR A 298 -1.07 4.00 -9.50
N LEU A 299 0.21 4.07 -9.16
CA LEU A 299 0.81 4.45 -7.88
C LEU A 299 0.58 3.50 -6.69
N GLY A 300 -0.67 3.13 -6.37
CA GLY A 300 -1.00 2.47 -5.09
C GLY A 300 -0.43 1.07 -4.93
N TYR A 301 -0.52 0.24 -5.97
CA TYR A 301 0.00 -1.13 -6.00
C TYR A 301 1.16 -1.26 -7.01
N PRO A 302 2.35 -1.67 -6.56
CA PRO A 302 3.52 -1.77 -7.43
C PRO A 302 3.55 -3.12 -8.19
N GLY A 303 2.59 -3.33 -9.09
CA GLY A 303 2.43 -4.54 -9.89
C GLY A 303 1.21 -4.47 -10.81
N THR A 304 0.95 -5.54 -11.53
CA THR A 304 -0.18 -5.63 -12.47
C THR A 304 -1.51 -5.78 -11.74
N SER A 305 -2.58 -5.21 -12.30
CA SER A 305 -3.95 -5.49 -11.85
C SER A 305 -4.39 -6.92 -12.18
N GLY A 306 -3.81 -7.54 -13.21
CA GLY A 306 -4.24 -8.83 -13.74
C GLY A 306 -5.59 -8.79 -14.47
N ALA A 307 -6.11 -7.60 -14.75
CA ALA A 307 -7.45 -7.38 -15.26
C ALA A 307 -7.44 -6.89 -16.72
N ASP A 308 -8.18 -7.57 -17.60
CA ASP A 308 -8.29 -7.22 -19.01
C ASP A 308 -9.13 -5.95 -19.24
N PHE A 309 -9.85 -5.49 -18.22
CA PHE A 309 -10.62 -4.26 -18.24
C PHE A 309 -9.81 -3.02 -17.82
N MET A 310 -8.55 -3.17 -17.40
CA MET A 310 -7.61 -2.06 -17.19
C MET A 310 -6.79 -1.87 -18.46
N ASP A 311 -6.80 -0.66 -19.01
CA ASP A 311 -6.17 -0.38 -20.30
C ASP A 311 -4.67 -0.14 -20.17
N TYR A 312 -4.27 0.62 -19.13
CA TYR A 312 -2.90 1.09 -18.97
C TYR A 312 -2.41 0.96 -17.53
N VAL A 313 -1.09 0.80 -17.39
CA VAL A 313 -0.36 1.01 -16.15
C VAL A 313 0.69 2.11 -16.35
N ILE A 314 0.72 3.11 -15.46
CA ILE A 314 1.76 4.13 -15.48
C ILE A 314 2.99 3.62 -14.75
N ALA A 315 4.12 3.66 -15.43
CA ALA A 315 5.41 3.20 -14.95
C ALA A 315 6.55 4.12 -15.45
N ASP A 316 7.78 3.74 -15.21
CA ASP A 316 8.97 4.29 -15.87
C ASP A 316 9.85 3.15 -16.42
N PRO A 317 10.79 3.44 -17.33
CA PRO A 317 11.59 2.38 -17.98
C PRO A 317 12.46 1.55 -17.04
N PHE A 318 12.75 2.02 -15.83
CA PHE A 318 13.55 1.27 -14.87
C PHE A 318 12.70 0.32 -14.03
N VAL A 319 11.56 0.78 -13.50
CA VAL A 319 10.71 -0.07 -12.66
C VAL A 319 9.98 -1.14 -13.47
N LEU A 320 9.62 -0.84 -14.73
CA LEU A 320 8.94 -1.76 -15.63
C LEU A 320 9.49 -1.63 -17.05
N PRO A 321 10.63 -2.24 -17.39
CA PRO A 321 11.12 -2.32 -18.77
C PRO A 321 10.08 -2.97 -19.70
N LEU A 322 10.05 -2.61 -20.99
CA LEU A 322 9.07 -3.16 -21.94
C LEU A 322 9.18 -4.67 -22.13
N GLU A 323 10.35 -5.25 -21.98
CA GLU A 323 10.53 -6.71 -21.98
C GLU A 323 9.79 -7.43 -20.84
N ASP A 324 9.54 -6.72 -19.74
CA ASP A 324 8.78 -7.23 -18.58
C ASP A 324 7.26 -6.96 -18.72
N ALA A 325 6.81 -6.21 -19.73
CA ALA A 325 5.39 -5.95 -19.99
C ALA A 325 4.57 -7.23 -20.18
N ARG A 326 5.19 -8.34 -20.59
CA ARG A 326 4.55 -9.67 -20.66
C ARG A 326 4.00 -10.18 -19.30
N PHE A 327 4.46 -9.62 -18.20
CA PHE A 327 3.97 -9.92 -16.85
C PHE A 327 2.88 -8.96 -16.36
N PHE A 328 2.35 -8.13 -17.26
CA PHE A 328 1.26 -7.20 -17.00
C PHE A 328 0.09 -7.47 -17.95
N SER A 329 -1.13 -7.30 -17.46
CA SER A 329 -2.33 -7.35 -18.30
C SER A 329 -2.54 -6.02 -19.03
N GLU A 330 -2.11 -4.94 -18.42
CA GLU A 330 -2.22 -3.58 -18.93
C GLU A 330 -1.13 -3.27 -19.96
N LYS A 331 -1.40 -2.30 -20.84
CA LYS A 331 -0.36 -1.66 -21.64
C LYS A 331 0.44 -0.68 -20.79
N VAL A 332 1.74 -0.67 -20.99
CA VAL A 332 2.66 0.16 -20.20
C VAL A 332 2.74 1.56 -20.76
N VAL A 333 2.60 2.55 -19.90
CA VAL A 333 2.86 3.96 -20.22
C VAL A 333 4.09 4.39 -19.44
N HIS A 334 5.18 4.67 -20.16
CA HIS A 334 6.43 5.12 -19.56
C HIS A 334 6.47 6.64 -19.42
N LEU A 335 6.54 7.11 -18.18
CA LEU A 335 7.01 8.46 -17.88
C LEU A 335 8.54 8.47 -17.94
N PRO A 336 9.18 9.53 -18.48
CA PRO A 336 10.62 9.54 -18.73
C PRO A 336 11.47 9.47 -17.48
N ASP A 337 11.04 10.14 -16.40
CA ASP A 337 11.83 10.27 -15.18
C ASP A 337 11.43 9.21 -14.14
N THR A 338 10.26 9.28 -13.59
CA THR A 338 9.72 8.33 -12.59
C THR A 338 8.21 8.26 -12.66
N TYR A 339 7.65 7.11 -12.33
CA TYR A 339 6.21 6.96 -12.18
C TYR A 339 5.68 7.56 -10.86
N GLN A 340 6.56 7.76 -9.85
CA GLN A 340 6.17 8.22 -8.52
C GLN A 340 6.25 9.74 -8.43
N PRO A 341 5.13 10.45 -8.16
CA PRO A 341 5.14 11.87 -7.88
C PRO A 341 5.71 12.12 -6.47
N ASN A 342 6.30 13.28 -6.27
CA ASN A 342 6.78 13.70 -4.95
C ASN A 342 6.33 15.14 -4.68
N ASP A 343 5.78 15.38 -3.50
CA ASP A 343 5.36 16.71 -3.10
C ASP A 343 6.55 17.55 -2.58
N PRO A 344 7.03 18.56 -3.29
CA PRO A 344 8.13 19.40 -2.83
C PRO A 344 7.79 20.26 -1.61
N THR A 345 6.50 20.42 -1.30
CA THR A 345 6.02 21.35 -0.27
C THR A 345 5.80 20.70 1.11
N LEU A 346 6.13 19.41 1.25
CA LEU A 346 6.04 18.74 2.54
C LEU A 346 6.97 19.42 3.55
N ALA A 347 6.38 19.88 4.65
CA ALA A 347 7.13 20.54 5.71
C ALA A 347 8.08 19.57 6.43
N VAL A 348 9.25 20.06 6.80
CA VAL A 348 10.20 19.38 7.68
C VAL A 348 10.31 20.23 8.94
N ALA A 349 10.07 19.64 10.11
CA ALA A 349 10.18 20.34 11.39
C ALA A 349 11.65 20.67 11.74
N ALA A 350 11.87 21.39 12.83
CA ALA A 350 13.21 21.63 13.36
C ALA A 350 13.88 20.29 13.70
N ARG A 351 15.18 20.16 13.35
CA ARG A 351 15.95 18.93 13.60
C ARG A 351 16.15 18.74 15.10
N PRO A 352 15.69 17.60 15.69
CA PRO A 352 15.88 17.33 17.11
C PRO A 352 17.35 16.96 17.40
N GLY A 353 17.70 16.91 18.70
CA GLY A 353 18.97 16.35 19.15
C GLY A 353 18.95 14.81 19.16
N ARG A 354 20.13 14.18 19.07
CA ARG A 354 20.25 12.71 19.18
C ARG A 354 19.62 12.18 20.47
N ALA A 355 19.88 12.84 21.60
CA ALA A 355 19.35 12.44 22.91
C ALA A 355 17.81 12.44 22.97
N GLU A 356 17.15 13.42 22.33
CA GLU A 356 15.69 13.51 22.25
C GLU A 356 15.06 12.33 21.48
N CYS A 357 15.87 11.69 20.62
CA CYS A 357 15.48 10.51 19.84
C CYS A 357 15.96 9.19 20.45
N GLY A 358 16.58 9.22 21.65
CA GLY A 358 17.15 8.05 22.30
C GLY A 358 18.39 7.48 21.62
N LEU A 359 19.05 8.27 20.75
CA LEU A 359 20.27 7.87 20.06
C LEU A 359 21.49 8.16 20.91
N PRO A 360 22.57 7.35 20.78
CA PRO A 360 23.82 7.62 21.48
C PRO A 360 24.43 8.95 21.02
N ALA A 361 25.18 9.62 21.92
CA ALA A 361 25.80 10.90 21.63
C ALA A 361 26.80 10.82 20.46
N SER A 362 27.45 9.68 20.28
CA SER A 362 28.38 9.39 19.19
C SER A 362 28.14 7.98 18.63
N GLY A 363 28.79 7.62 17.54
CA GLY A 363 28.65 6.35 16.86
C GLY A 363 27.80 6.45 15.60
N PHE A 364 27.91 5.43 14.76
CA PHE A 364 27.24 5.33 13.49
C PHE A 364 25.78 4.89 13.65
N VAL A 365 24.85 5.59 13.04
CA VAL A 365 23.41 5.32 13.09
C VAL A 365 22.93 4.77 11.77
N PHE A 366 22.81 3.47 11.65
CA PHE A 366 21.99 2.85 10.61
C PHE A 366 20.51 3.09 10.93
N CYS A 367 19.66 3.29 9.93
CA CYS A 367 18.22 3.28 10.16
C CYS A 367 17.46 2.49 9.08
N ALA A 368 16.27 2.00 9.44
CA ALA A 368 15.30 1.43 8.52
C ALA A 368 13.90 1.79 9.02
N PHE A 369 13.28 2.77 8.36
CA PHE A 369 11.95 3.25 8.71
C PHE A 369 10.85 2.69 7.80
N ASN A 370 11.15 1.64 7.05
CA ASN A 370 10.15 0.86 6.35
C ASN A 370 9.18 0.21 7.34
N ASN A 371 7.95 -0.04 6.89
CA ASN A 371 6.99 -0.82 7.67
C ASN A 371 7.60 -2.17 8.07
N ALA A 372 7.48 -2.55 9.35
CA ALA A 372 8.08 -3.75 9.93
C ALA A 372 7.74 -5.03 9.14
N ARG A 373 6.56 -5.12 8.53
CA ARG A 373 6.17 -6.28 7.70
C ARG A 373 7.06 -6.50 6.47
N LYS A 374 7.81 -5.48 6.00
CA LYS A 374 8.77 -5.64 4.90
C LYS A 374 10.05 -6.33 5.34
N LEU A 375 10.35 -6.31 6.63
CA LEU A 375 11.54 -6.92 7.19
C LEU A 375 11.39 -8.44 7.27
N ASP A 376 12.32 -9.15 6.67
CA ASP A 376 12.41 -10.61 6.74
C ASP A 376 13.61 -11.08 7.57
N PRO A 377 13.64 -12.36 7.98
CA PRO A 377 14.71 -12.88 8.81
C PRO A 377 16.09 -12.79 8.15
N ALA A 378 16.20 -12.94 6.82
CA ALA A 378 17.48 -12.88 6.12
C ALA A 378 18.03 -11.45 6.08
N THR A 379 17.18 -10.47 5.77
CA THR A 379 17.53 -9.04 5.81
C THR A 379 17.92 -8.62 7.22
N PHE A 380 17.18 -9.06 8.25
CA PHE A 380 17.52 -8.75 9.63
C PHE A 380 18.85 -9.35 10.04
N ALA A 381 19.12 -10.62 9.71
CA ALA A 381 20.40 -11.27 9.97
C ALA A 381 21.58 -10.55 9.28
N LEU A 382 21.37 -10.06 8.06
CA LEU A 382 22.34 -9.21 7.35
C LEU A 382 22.65 -7.94 8.16
N TRP A 383 21.64 -7.25 8.66
CA TRP A 383 21.82 -6.03 9.45
C TRP A 383 22.51 -6.32 10.81
N MET A 384 22.28 -7.50 11.41
CA MET A 384 23.03 -7.91 12.60
C MET A 384 24.51 -8.12 12.30
N ARG A 385 24.87 -8.66 11.13
CA ARG A 385 26.29 -8.74 10.71
C ARG A 385 26.93 -7.36 10.52
N LEU A 386 26.18 -6.39 9.97
CA LEU A 386 26.66 -5.01 9.88
C LEU A 386 26.94 -4.42 11.26
N LEU A 387 26.00 -4.57 12.20
CA LEU A 387 26.22 -4.11 13.58
C LEU A 387 27.43 -4.78 14.23
N ALA A 388 27.61 -6.09 14.05
CA ALA A 388 28.76 -6.81 14.62
C ALA A 388 30.11 -6.28 14.06
N ARG A 389 30.15 -5.86 12.79
CA ARG A 389 31.36 -5.39 12.10
C ARG A 389 31.61 -3.89 12.24
N VAL A 390 30.65 -3.11 12.72
CA VAL A 390 30.78 -1.66 12.96
C VAL A 390 30.61 -1.38 14.45
N PRO A 391 31.71 -1.40 15.25
CA PRO A 391 31.64 -1.20 16.70
C PRO A 391 31.00 0.14 17.06
N GLY A 392 30.18 0.18 18.11
CA GLY A 392 29.49 1.38 18.58
C GLY A 392 28.35 1.87 17.70
N SER A 393 28.06 1.20 16.58
CA SER A 393 26.89 1.52 15.75
C SER A 393 25.58 1.04 16.37
N VAL A 394 24.49 1.69 15.99
CA VAL A 394 23.13 1.31 16.36
C VAL A 394 22.26 1.16 15.11
N LEU A 395 21.20 0.37 15.22
CA LEU A 395 20.16 0.27 14.19
C LEU A 395 18.87 0.91 14.71
N TRP A 396 18.42 1.97 14.03
CA TRP A 396 17.25 2.75 14.41
C TRP A 396 16.04 2.35 13.57
N LEU A 397 15.03 1.78 14.22
CA LEU A 397 13.89 1.14 13.57
C LEU A 397 12.57 1.80 13.97
N LEU A 398 11.58 1.73 13.07
CA LEU A 398 10.18 2.03 13.38
C LEU A 398 9.44 0.71 13.62
N ALA A 399 9.07 0.41 14.87
CA ALA A 399 8.39 -0.84 15.22
C ALA A 399 7.48 -0.68 16.44
N GLY A 400 6.34 -1.37 16.45
CA GLY A 400 5.45 -1.49 17.60
C GLY A 400 6.03 -2.41 18.69
N ASP A 401 5.43 -2.43 19.86
CA ASP A 401 6.00 -3.10 21.05
C ASP A 401 6.19 -4.61 20.87
N GLU A 402 5.25 -5.31 20.23
CA GLU A 402 5.38 -6.74 19.95
C GLU A 402 6.56 -7.02 19.01
N ALA A 403 6.70 -6.23 17.93
CA ALA A 403 7.82 -6.33 17.01
C ALA A 403 9.16 -6.04 17.69
N ARG A 404 9.21 -5.04 18.59
CA ARG A 404 10.43 -4.74 19.39
C ARG A 404 10.88 -5.94 20.20
N ALA A 405 9.95 -6.65 20.85
CA ALA A 405 10.26 -7.83 21.64
C ALA A 405 10.84 -8.96 20.77
N HIS A 406 10.27 -9.19 19.57
CA HIS A 406 10.77 -10.20 18.65
C HIS A 406 12.15 -9.83 18.08
N LEU A 407 12.34 -8.58 17.66
CA LEU A 407 13.59 -8.08 17.10
C LEU A 407 14.74 -8.13 18.12
N ARG A 408 14.49 -7.75 19.39
CA ARG A 408 15.50 -7.86 20.45
C ARG A 408 15.95 -9.29 20.68
N ARG A 409 15.02 -10.24 20.73
CA ARG A 409 15.35 -11.67 20.86
C ARG A 409 16.15 -12.18 19.66
N ALA A 410 15.78 -11.74 18.45
CA ALA A 410 16.51 -12.13 17.24
C ALA A 410 17.92 -11.52 17.20
N ALA A 411 18.11 -10.29 17.68
CA ALA A 411 19.43 -9.67 17.80
C ALA A 411 20.31 -10.41 18.81
N GLU A 412 19.77 -10.74 19.98
CA GLU A 412 20.47 -11.52 21.01
C GLU A 412 20.89 -12.89 20.49
N ALA A 413 19.99 -13.59 19.77
CA ALA A 413 20.30 -14.86 19.11
C ALA A 413 21.40 -14.73 18.03
N ALA A 414 21.54 -13.56 17.42
CA ALA A 414 22.61 -13.24 16.48
C ALA A 414 23.90 -12.71 17.14
N GLY A 415 23.97 -12.68 18.48
CA GLY A 415 25.14 -12.20 19.23
C GLY A 415 25.29 -10.67 19.26
N VAL A 416 24.22 -9.94 18.96
CA VAL A 416 24.19 -8.47 19.01
C VAL A 416 23.42 -8.03 20.25
N ALA A 417 24.02 -7.13 21.05
CA ALA A 417 23.39 -6.61 22.26
C ALA A 417 22.05 -5.91 21.91
N PRO A 418 20.92 -6.26 22.55
CA PRO A 418 19.59 -5.75 22.22
C PRO A 418 19.43 -4.23 22.36
N ASP A 419 20.26 -3.57 23.15
CA ASP A 419 20.28 -2.12 23.33
C ASP A 419 20.87 -1.36 22.13
N ARG A 420 21.54 -2.07 21.23
CA ARG A 420 21.95 -1.51 19.92
C ARG A 420 20.79 -1.39 18.92
N LEU A 421 19.62 -1.94 19.24
CA LEU A 421 18.37 -1.67 18.51
C LEU A 421 17.62 -0.53 19.18
N ILE A 422 17.62 0.62 18.54
CA ILE A 422 16.87 1.80 18.98
C ILE A 422 15.53 1.82 18.25
N PHE A 423 14.44 2.10 18.96
CA PHE A 423 13.10 2.12 18.38
C PHE A 423 12.49 3.52 18.41
N ALA A 424 12.20 4.04 17.24
CA ALA A 424 11.55 5.33 17.05
C ALA A 424 10.05 5.23 17.41
N PRO A 425 9.50 6.12 18.23
CA PRO A 425 8.05 6.22 18.41
C PRO A 425 7.40 6.78 17.14
N HIS A 426 6.10 6.54 16.96
CA HIS A 426 5.34 7.22 15.91
C HIS A 426 5.35 8.74 16.13
N ARG A 427 5.54 9.52 15.07
CA ARG A 427 5.55 10.98 15.08
C ARG A 427 4.79 11.52 13.85
N PRO A 428 4.22 12.72 13.91
CA PRO A 428 3.72 13.41 12.72
C PRO A 428 4.78 13.50 11.64
N LEU A 429 4.38 13.48 10.36
CA LEU A 429 5.31 13.41 9.22
C LEU A 429 6.41 14.49 9.25
N PRO A 430 6.15 15.79 9.55
CA PRO A 430 7.20 16.80 9.62
C PRO A 430 8.29 16.49 10.64
N GLU A 431 7.90 15.99 11.83
CA GLU A 431 8.85 15.60 12.89
C GLU A 431 9.58 14.30 12.52
N HIS A 432 8.88 13.37 11.86
CA HIS A 432 9.48 12.13 11.37
C HIS A 432 10.57 12.42 10.33
N LEU A 433 10.32 13.31 9.38
CA LEU A 433 11.30 13.76 8.39
C LEU A 433 12.50 14.42 9.07
N ALA A 434 12.26 15.34 10.01
CA ALA A 434 13.32 16.03 10.72
C ALA A 434 14.28 15.09 11.48
N ARG A 435 13.73 14.09 12.17
CA ARG A 435 14.57 13.12 12.91
C ARG A 435 15.33 12.16 11.99
N MET A 436 14.81 11.81 10.80
CA MET A 436 15.51 10.95 9.84
C MET A 436 16.90 11.49 9.48
N ALA A 437 17.06 12.81 9.44
CA ALA A 437 18.35 13.47 9.17
C ALA A 437 19.42 13.21 10.25
N LEU A 438 19.09 12.58 11.38
CA LEU A 438 20.05 12.18 12.42
C LEU A 438 20.75 10.84 12.11
N ALA A 439 20.18 10.03 11.23
CA ALA A 439 20.79 8.78 10.80
C ALA A 439 21.93 9.02 9.81
N ASP A 440 22.88 8.10 9.76
CA ASP A 440 24.03 8.19 8.86
C ASP A 440 23.79 7.46 7.55
N LEU A 441 23.12 6.31 7.57
CA LEU A 441 22.79 5.52 6.39
C LEU A 441 21.45 4.81 6.56
N PHE A 442 20.60 4.92 5.55
CA PHE A 442 19.35 4.15 5.50
C PHE A 442 19.61 2.78 4.87
N LEU A 443 19.21 1.72 5.55
CA LEU A 443 19.26 0.34 5.08
C LEU A 443 17.89 -0.05 4.55
N ASP A 444 17.80 -0.28 3.23
CA ASP A 444 16.54 -0.67 2.61
C ASP A 444 16.23 -2.16 2.78
N THR A 445 14.94 -2.49 2.79
CA THR A 445 14.42 -3.86 2.77
C THR A 445 14.32 -4.39 1.34
N PHE A 446 14.35 -5.70 1.17
CA PHE A 446 14.16 -6.35 -0.13
C PHE A 446 13.48 -7.71 0.05
N PRO A 447 12.77 -8.25 -0.99
CA PRO A 447 12.61 -7.67 -2.33
C PRO A 447 11.64 -6.48 -2.40
N TYR A 448 10.77 -6.29 -1.42
CA TYR A 448 9.87 -5.15 -1.36
C TYR A 448 10.61 -3.93 -0.80
N THR A 449 11.13 -3.08 -1.69
CA THR A 449 11.97 -1.93 -1.35
C THR A 449 11.18 -0.75 -0.76
N ALA A 450 11.89 0.24 -0.27
CA ALA A 450 11.32 1.52 0.14
C ALA A 450 10.78 2.28 -1.09
N HIS A 451 9.57 2.82 -0.95
CA HIS A 451 8.94 3.68 -1.97
C HIS A 451 8.85 5.12 -1.41
N THR A 452 7.75 5.45 -0.75
CA THR A 452 7.60 6.75 -0.06
C THR A 452 8.75 6.99 0.93
N THR A 453 9.16 5.96 1.68
CA THR A 453 10.23 6.08 2.68
C THR A 453 11.59 6.39 2.04
N ALA A 454 11.84 5.92 0.81
CA ALA A 454 13.05 6.31 0.06
C ALA A 454 13.01 7.80 -0.32
N SER A 455 11.87 8.28 -0.82
CA SER A 455 11.69 9.71 -1.10
C SER A 455 11.86 10.57 0.17
N ASP A 456 11.36 10.11 1.30
CA ASP A 456 11.50 10.78 2.60
C ASP A 456 12.98 10.89 3.03
N ALA A 457 13.74 9.79 2.89
CA ALA A 457 15.18 9.75 3.18
C ALA A 457 15.94 10.74 2.28
N LEU A 458 15.69 10.68 0.96
CA LEU A 458 16.33 11.56 -0.02
C LEU A 458 15.97 13.03 0.20
N ARG A 459 14.74 13.33 0.66
CA ARG A 459 14.29 14.68 1.00
C ARG A 459 15.14 15.33 2.09
N VAL A 460 15.55 14.56 3.08
CA VAL A 460 16.31 15.06 4.24
C VAL A 460 17.83 14.86 4.10
N GLY A 461 18.30 14.55 2.90
CA GLY A 461 19.72 14.37 2.62
C GLY A 461 20.31 13.08 3.22
N LEU A 462 19.49 12.06 3.48
CA LEU A 462 19.94 10.78 4.05
C LEU A 462 20.25 9.79 2.92
N PRO A 463 21.53 9.37 2.73
CA PRO A 463 21.89 8.35 1.77
C PRO A 463 21.23 7.00 2.11
N LEU A 464 20.87 6.23 1.06
CA LEU A 464 20.19 4.96 1.17
C LEU A 464 20.92 3.90 0.36
N VAL A 465 21.18 2.73 0.94
CA VAL A 465 21.64 1.54 0.21
C VAL A 465 20.43 0.65 -0.06
N THR A 466 20.24 0.26 -1.32
CA THR A 466 19.14 -0.62 -1.75
C THR A 466 19.64 -1.75 -2.65
N ARG A 467 18.85 -2.83 -2.73
CA ARG A 467 19.06 -3.92 -3.65
C ARG A 467 17.87 -4.03 -4.61
N THR A 468 18.14 -3.94 -5.91
CA THR A 468 17.12 -4.19 -6.93
C THR A 468 16.94 -5.68 -7.20
N GLY A 469 15.73 -6.03 -7.66
CA GLY A 469 15.37 -7.36 -8.13
C GLY A 469 14.69 -7.30 -9.49
N ARG A 470 13.77 -8.24 -9.74
CA ARG A 470 13.09 -8.43 -11.02
C ARG A 470 11.71 -7.76 -11.07
N SER A 471 11.00 -7.72 -9.94
CA SER A 471 9.63 -7.19 -9.86
C SER A 471 9.61 -5.67 -9.79
N PHE A 472 8.46 -5.07 -10.13
CA PHE A 472 8.25 -3.63 -9.99
C PHE A 472 8.58 -3.14 -8.58
N ALA A 473 8.03 -3.80 -7.56
CA ALA A 473 8.22 -3.40 -6.16
C ALA A 473 9.68 -3.45 -5.69
N SER A 474 10.52 -4.27 -6.33
CA SER A 474 11.95 -4.40 -6.00
C SER A 474 12.85 -3.36 -6.67
N LYS A 475 12.31 -2.56 -7.59
CA LYS A 475 13.07 -1.58 -8.39
C LYS A 475 12.83 -0.13 -7.97
N VAL A 476 11.77 0.17 -7.19
CA VAL A 476 11.34 1.56 -6.93
C VAL A 476 12.41 2.39 -6.23
N ALA A 477 12.98 1.91 -5.12
CA ALA A 477 14.06 2.64 -4.44
C ALA A 477 15.27 2.86 -5.37
N GLY A 478 15.63 1.86 -6.17
CA GLY A 478 16.72 1.96 -7.14
C GLY A 478 16.48 3.10 -8.15
N ARG A 479 15.25 3.26 -8.64
CA ARG A 479 14.90 4.36 -9.55
C ARG A 479 15.05 5.72 -8.90
N LEU A 480 14.54 5.86 -7.69
CA LEU A 480 14.63 7.12 -6.94
C LEU A 480 16.10 7.50 -6.67
N MET A 481 16.94 6.51 -6.35
CA MET A 481 18.37 6.71 -6.15
C MET A 481 19.08 7.15 -7.44
N GLN A 482 18.77 6.55 -8.58
CA GLN A 482 19.34 6.97 -9.86
C GLN A 482 18.98 8.43 -10.21
N LEU A 483 17.71 8.82 -10.03
CA LEU A 483 17.28 10.20 -10.28
C LEU A 483 17.96 11.22 -9.36
N SER A 484 18.25 10.82 -8.13
CA SER A 484 18.95 11.63 -7.14
C SER A 484 20.47 11.64 -7.32
N GLY A 485 20.99 11.07 -8.41
CA GLY A 485 22.42 11.01 -8.66
C GLY A 485 23.20 10.04 -7.76
N LEU A 486 22.50 9.14 -7.05
CA LEU A 486 23.06 8.14 -6.13
C LEU A 486 22.94 6.71 -6.65
N GLY A 487 22.96 6.53 -7.97
CA GLY A 487 22.86 5.21 -8.60
C GLY A 487 23.97 4.24 -8.18
N ASP A 488 25.10 4.73 -7.72
CA ASP A 488 26.22 3.97 -7.16
C ASP A 488 25.90 3.30 -5.80
N LEU A 489 24.78 3.64 -5.19
CA LEU A 489 24.28 2.99 -3.97
C LEU A 489 23.20 1.91 -4.24
N VAL A 490 22.93 1.62 -5.51
CA VAL A 490 22.01 0.57 -5.96
C VAL A 490 22.80 -0.69 -6.23
N THR A 491 22.46 -1.78 -5.56
CA THR A 491 23.14 -3.08 -5.69
C THR A 491 22.22 -4.14 -6.29
N ASP A 492 22.79 -5.25 -6.76
CA ASP A 492 22.07 -6.37 -7.37
C ASP A 492 22.17 -7.67 -6.55
N SER A 493 23.02 -7.69 -5.53
CA SER A 493 23.25 -8.85 -4.69
C SER A 493 23.30 -8.49 -3.20
N VAL A 494 23.09 -9.50 -2.33
CA VAL A 494 23.19 -9.36 -0.87
C VAL A 494 24.61 -9.01 -0.47
N ASP A 495 25.60 -9.66 -1.09
CA ASP A 495 27.02 -9.46 -0.78
C ASP A 495 27.48 -8.04 -1.14
N ALA A 496 27.05 -7.55 -2.31
CA ALA A 496 27.33 -6.17 -2.73
C ALA A 496 26.67 -5.14 -1.80
N TYR A 497 25.43 -5.41 -1.36
CA TYR A 497 24.73 -4.57 -0.39
C TYR A 497 25.50 -4.52 0.96
N GLU A 498 25.90 -5.68 1.50
CA GLU A 498 26.67 -5.76 2.74
C GLU A 498 28.01 -5.04 2.64
N ALA A 499 28.76 -5.33 1.57
CA ALA A 499 30.06 -4.72 1.33
C ALA A 499 29.98 -3.18 1.20
N LEU A 500 28.96 -2.68 0.47
CA LEU A 500 28.73 -1.26 0.29
C LEU A 500 28.36 -0.58 1.61
N ALA A 501 27.44 -1.15 2.37
CA ALA A 501 27.02 -0.59 3.67
C ALA A 501 28.20 -0.51 4.66
N LEU A 502 29.07 -1.52 4.69
CA LEU A 502 30.29 -1.53 5.52
C LEU A 502 31.31 -0.50 5.04
N SER A 503 31.53 -0.41 3.73
CA SER A 503 32.45 0.59 3.16
C SER A 503 32.01 2.02 3.55
N LEU A 504 30.72 2.32 3.42
CA LEU A 504 30.18 3.63 3.79
C LEU A 504 30.26 3.90 5.29
N ALA A 505 30.07 2.88 6.13
CA ALA A 505 30.20 3.04 7.58
C ALA A 505 31.65 3.31 8.03
N GLY A 506 32.63 2.90 7.24
CA GLY A 506 34.06 3.15 7.48
C GLY A 506 34.62 4.40 6.80
N ASP A 507 33.82 5.12 6.01
CA ASP A 507 34.28 6.26 5.19
C ASP A 507 33.39 7.50 5.40
N PRO A 508 33.65 8.30 6.44
CA PRO A 508 32.88 9.51 6.74
C PRO A 508 32.95 10.57 5.62
N ASP A 509 34.09 10.66 4.91
CA ASP A 509 34.28 11.65 3.84
C ASP A 509 33.38 11.30 2.64
N ARG A 510 33.31 10.03 2.29
CA ARG A 510 32.40 9.55 1.25
C ARG A 510 30.94 9.79 1.62
N LEU A 511 30.53 9.53 2.87
CA LEU A 511 29.18 9.84 3.33
C LEU A 511 28.86 11.33 3.27
N SER A 512 29.80 12.18 3.67
CA SER A 512 29.67 13.64 3.57
C SER A 512 29.50 14.08 2.10
N ALA A 513 30.29 13.54 1.19
CA ALA A 513 30.16 13.81 -0.23
C ALA A 513 28.81 13.36 -0.81
N LEU A 514 28.28 12.20 -0.39
CA LEU A 514 26.95 11.72 -0.79
C LEU A 514 25.82 12.63 -0.29
N ARG A 515 25.93 13.14 0.94
CA ARG A 515 24.97 14.11 1.49
C ARG A 515 25.04 15.44 0.72
N ALA A 516 26.23 15.94 0.43
CA ALA A 516 26.40 17.14 -0.38
C ALA A 516 25.79 17.00 -1.77
N ARG A 517 25.90 15.81 -2.41
CA ARG A 517 25.24 15.52 -3.70
C ARG A 517 23.70 15.58 -3.59
N LEU A 518 23.11 15.17 -2.46
CA LEU A 518 21.66 15.28 -2.23
C LEU A 518 21.21 16.70 -1.90
N GLU A 519 22.11 17.54 -1.37
CA GLU A 519 21.85 18.96 -1.10
C GLU A 519 22.03 19.81 -2.35
N ASP A 520 22.82 19.36 -3.32
CA ASP A 520 23.02 20.03 -4.61
C ASP A 520 21.72 20.01 -5.43
N GLY A 521 21.28 21.20 -5.85
CA GLY A 521 19.95 21.46 -6.39
C GLY A 521 19.55 20.57 -7.57
N ALA A 522 20.48 20.29 -8.50
CA ALA A 522 20.17 19.61 -9.76
C ALA A 522 19.66 18.16 -9.61
N ALA A 523 20.18 17.38 -8.66
CA ALA A 523 19.73 16.02 -8.40
C ALA A 523 18.39 16.01 -7.63
N ARG A 524 18.23 16.93 -6.68
CA ARG A 524 17.02 17.13 -5.90
C ARG A 524 15.86 17.65 -6.75
N GLU A 525 16.12 18.59 -7.67
CA GLU A 525 15.15 19.15 -8.59
C GLU A 525 14.44 18.07 -9.40
N ARG A 526 15.16 17.09 -9.98
CA ARG A 526 14.55 16.03 -10.80
C ARG A 526 13.54 15.19 -10.02
N LEU A 527 13.85 14.87 -8.75
CA LEU A 527 12.97 14.03 -7.93
C LEU A 527 11.75 14.79 -7.41
N PHE A 528 11.87 16.10 -7.17
CA PHE A 528 10.84 16.92 -6.54
C PHE A 528 10.26 18.00 -7.47
N ASP A 529 10.60 18.01 -8.76
CA ASP A 529 9.98 18.91 -9.75
C ASP A 529 8.58 18.41 -10.11
N ILE A 530 7.61 18.84 -9.33
CA ILE A 530 6.22 18.47 -9.56
C ILE A 530 5.65 19.10 -10.85
N GLN A 531 6.18 20.22 -11.36
CA GLN A 531 5.70 20.82 -12.60
C GLN A 531 6.15 20.00 -13.81
N ARG A 532 7.40 19.53 -13.79
CA ARG A 532 7.93 18.60 -14.79
C ARG A 532 7.17 17.29 -14.76
N TYR A 533 6.92 16.74 -13.57
CA TYR A 533 6.12 15.53 -13.40
C TYR A 533 4.70 15.69 -13.96
N ARG A 534 4.02 16.82 -13.61
CA ARG A 534 2.71 17.17 -14.13
C ARG A 534 2.69 17.18 -15.65
N ALA A 535 3.65 17.86 -16.28
CA ALA A 535 3.70 17.93 -17.73
C ALA A 535 3.83 16.55 -18.40
N GLN A 536 4.60 15.64 -17.80
CA GLN A 536 4.77 14.28 -18.31
C GLN A 536 3.50 13.45 -18.18
N ILE A 537 2.85 13.44 -17.00
CA ILE A 537 1.64 12.64 -16.79
C ILE A 537 0.44 13.19 -17.59
N GLU A 538 0.32 14.49 -17.70
CA GLU A 538 -0.73 15.13 -18.52
C GLU A 538 -0.58 14.81 -20.00
N ALA A 539 0.65 14.85 -20.52
CA ALA A 539 0.93 14.43 -21.90
C ALA A 539 0.58 12.94 -22.11
N ALA A 540 0.85 12.09 -21.11
CA ALA A 540 0.46 10.68 -21.16
C ALA A 540 -1.06 10.52 -21.20
N TYR A 541 -1.81 11.27 -20.38
CA TYR A 541 -3.29 11.24 -20.41
C TYR A 541 -3.85 11.69 -21.75
N LEU A 542 -3.29 12.74 -22.35
CA LEU A 542 -3.71 13.19 -23.70
C LEU A 542 -3.44 12.10 -24.75
N ALA A 543 -2.25 11.48 -24.74
CA ALA A 543 -1.92 10.40 -25.67
C ALA A 543 -2.86 9.18 -25.53
N MET A 544 -3.27 8.82 -24.31
CA MET A 544 -4.27 7.78 -24.08
C MET A 544 -5.63 8.17 -24.67
N MET A 545 -6.05 9.43 -24.48
CA MET A 545 -7.33 9.94 -24.99
C MET A 545 -7.35 10.01 -26.51
N ASP A 546 -6.31 10.57 -27.15
CA ASP A 546 -6.21 10.65 -28.61
C ASP A 546 -6.35 9.27 -29.24
N ARG A 547 -5.69 8.26 -28.66
CA ARG A 547 -5.76 6.89 -29.10
C ARG A 547 -7.18 6.31 -28.95
N ALA A 548 -7.82 6.56 -27.82
CA ALA A 548 -9.17 6.07 -27.53
C ALA A 548 -10.22 6.74 -28.44
N VAL A 549 -10.13 8.05 -28.68
CA VAL A 549 -11.02 8.80 -29.56
C VAL A 549 -10.87 8.35 -31.02
N ALA A 550 -9.64 8.03 -31.45
CA ALA A 550 -9.36 7.44 -32.76
C ALA A 550 -9.91 6.00 -32.90
N GLY A 551 -10.50 5.42 -31.85
CA GLY A 551 -11.00 4.04 -31.85
C GLY A 551 -9.90 2.98 -31.90
N ALA A 552 -8.64 3.37 -31.64
CA ALA A 552 -7.51 2.44 -31.59
C ALA A 552 -7.46 1.68 -30.27
N ALA A 553 -7.15 0.40 -30.31
CA ALA A 553 -6.96 -0.41 -29.11
C ALA A 553 -5.80 0.14 -28.25
N PRO A 554 -5.83 -0.02 -26.92
CA PRO A 554 -4.69 0.32 -26.06
C PRO A 554 -3.38 -0.31 -26.55
N ASP A 555 -2.28 0.45 -26.46
CA ASP A 555 -0.94 -0.01 -26.81
C ASP A 555 0.11 0.70 -25.94
N HIS A 556 1.33 0.19 -25.89
CA HIS A 556 2.41 0.79 -25.09
C HIS A 556 2.71 2.22 -25.56
N ILE A 557 2.92 3.12 -24.60
CA ILE A 557 3.20 4.53 -24.85
C ILE A 557 4.50 4.89 -24.13
N ALA A 558 5.49 5.40 -24.85
CA ALA A 558 6.71 5.96 -24.28
C ALA A 558 6.70 7.48 -24.45
N MET A 559 6.64 8.21 -23.33
CA MET A 559 6.69 9.67 -23.34
C MET A 559 8.12 10.14 -23.58
N ALA A 560 8.28 11.13 -24.47
CA ALA A 560 9.58 11.75 -24.69
C ALA A 560 10.06 12.52 -23.44
N PRO A 561 11.37 12.57 -23.17
CA PRO A 561 11.91 13.44 -22.11
C PRO A 561 11.48 14.89 -22.35
N THR A 562 10.94 15.53 -21.31
CA THR A 562 10.62 16.96 -21.36
C THR A 562 11.91 17.73 -21.46
N VAL A 563 12.17 18.38 -22.60
CA VAL A 563 13.28 19.34 -22.73
C VAL A 563 12.94 20.49 -21.79
N ALA A 564 13.84 20.80 -20.83
CA ALA A 564 13.70 22.01 -20.04
C ALA A 564 13.61 23.19 -21.01
N GLN A 565 12.47 23.86 -21.06
CA GLN A 565 12.41 25.16 -21.72
C GLN A 565 13.36 26.05 -20.92
N GLY A 566 14.51 26.36 -21.49
CA GLY A 566 15.45 27.30 -20.93
C GLY A 566 14.68 28.55 -20.53
N SER A 567 14.79 28.95 -19.27
CA SER A 567 14.38 30.29 -18.82
C SER A 567 15.06 31.30 -19.74
N GLY A 568 14.34 31.66 -20.78
CA GLY A 568 14.74 32.82 -21.63
C GLY A 568 14.76 34.03 -20.74
N ALA A 569 15.86 34.73 -20.83
CA ALA A 569 16.29 35.88 -20.07
C ALA A 569 15.24 36.99 -19.92
#